data_3c0f8c904c7981718ebc266db023d5fa
#
_entry.id   3c0f8c904c7981718ebc266db023d5fa
#
_cell.length_a   1.000
_cell.length_b   1.000
_cell.length_c   1.000
_cell.angle_alpha   90.00
_cell.angle_beta   90.00
_cell.angle_gamma   90.00
#
_symmetry.space_group_name_H-M   'P 1'
#
loop_
_entity.id
_entity.type
_entity.pdbx_description
1 polymer ?
#
loop_
_entity_poly.entity_id
_entity_poly.type
_entity_poly.pdbx_seq_one_letter_code
_entity_poly.pdbx_strand_id
1 'polypeptide(L)'
;MRTKPLLLLAAILITGGLQADESAKVPSLKKDFHLFLLMGQSNMSGGVGLRAGDNQPVPRILKMLYAKEGKEPNWAHGAHPLHPRRPNRKARFGPGLSFAEAYVSDKPGAVVGLIPMAWGGRSIVQLGKGSQIYSDSIRHTKAAIQVGTLKGVLWHQGESDTVEQARTDAYEKRLHRLIEDFRKDLGSPQLPFIVGNLAEFYGTGQDHKAPDRVARITKIKGILRSLPEKVPYTGFVESTGCSPAAGAKVHFDRKSCLLMGKRYARVYADLFASP
;
A
#
# COMPACT_ATOMS: atom_id res chain seq x y z
N MET A 1 51.69 -51.13 11.11
CA MET A 1 51.39 -49.69 11.32
C MET A 1 50.37 -49.28 10.29
N ARG A 2 49.10 -49.01 10.71
CA ARG A 2 48.00 -48.58 9.83
C ARG A 2 47.77 -47.10 10.07
N THR A 3 48.08 -46.28 9.08
CA THR A 3 47.82 -44.85 9.06
C THR A 3 46.34 -44.59 8.76
N LYS A 4 45.65 -43.90 9.67
CA LYS A 4 44.27 -43.41 9.45
C LYS A 4 44.30 -42.09 8.68
N PRO A 5 43.41 -41.87 7.69
CA PRO A 5 43.29 -40.57 7.06
C PRO A 5 42.54 -39.60 7.92
N LEU A 6 43.06 -38.39 8.06
CA LEU A 6 42.45 -37.24 8.74
C LEU A 6 41.44 -36.64 7.78
N LEU A 7 40.12 -36.73 8.11
CA LEU A 7 39.08 -36.01 7.38
C LEU A 7 39.09 -34.52 7.85
N LEU A 8 39.45 -33.64 6.95
CA LEU A 8 39.37 -32.21 7.13
C LEU A 8 37.90 -31.78 6.86
N LEU A 9 37.16 -31.46 7.90
CA LEU A 9 35.82 -30.87 7.78
C LEU A 9 35.96 -29.38 7.45
N ALA A 10 35.72 -29.01 6.18
CA ALA A 10 35.65 -27.61 5.78
C ALA A 10 34.31 -27.01 6.27
N ALA A 11 34.36 -26.19 7.30
CA ALA A 11 33.22 -25.40 7.74
C ALA A 11 32.95 -24.27 6.73
N ILE A 12 31.89 -24.40 5.95
CA ILE A 12 31.40 -23.31 5.10
C ILE A 12 30.74 -22.29 6.02
N LEU A 13 31.44 -21.24 6.34
CA LEU A 13 30.89 -20.02 6.94
C LEU A 13 29.98 -19.35 5.91
N ILE A 14 28.68 -19.59 5.97
CA ILE A 14 27.68 -18.77 5.27
C ILE A 14 27.63 -17.43 5.99
N THR A 15 28.45 -16.50 5.56
CA THR A 15 28.30 -15.08 5.92
C THR A 15 27.05 -14.60 5.20
N GLY A 16 25.92 -14.52 5.94
CA GLY A 16 24.72 -13.83 5.51
C GLY A 16 25.01 -12.34 5.37
N GLY A 17 25.64 -11.95 4.28
CA GLY A 17 25.79 -10.55 3.90
C GLY A 17 24.40 -9.96 3.70
N LEU A 18 24.11 -8.86 4.39
CA LEU A 18 23.04 -7.93 4.00
C LEU A 18 23.31 -7.56 2.54
N GLN A 19 22.57 -8.21 1.61
CA GLN A 19 22.61 -7.81 0.22
C GLN A 19 22.15 -6.35 0.16
N ALA A 20 23.05 -5.48 -0.22
CA ALA A 20 22.73 -4.12 -0.59
C ALA A 20 21.59 -4.19 -1.62
N ASP A 21 20.57 -3.37 -1.42
CA ASP A 21 19.38 -3.28 -2.26
C ASP A 21 19.85 -2.85 -3.67
N GLU A 22 20.21 -3.80 -4.53
CA GLU A 22 20.65 -3.52 -5.89
C GLU A 22 19.53 -2.79 -6.61
N SER A 23 19.87 -1.63 -7.21
CA SER A 23 18.91 -0.86 -8.00
C SER A 23 18.33 -1.72 -9.11
N ALA A 24 17.01 -1.94 -9.06
CA ALA A 24 16.33 -2.78 -10.03
C ALA A 24 16.18 -2.06 -11.36
N LYS A 25 16.46 -2.78 -12.46
CA LYS A 25 16.30 -2.22 -13.80
C LYS A 25 14.82 -2.02 -14.14
N VAL A 26 14.43 -0.78 -14.43
CA VAL A 26 13.09 -0.47 -14.92
C VAL A 26 12.92 -0.89 -16.39
N PRO A 27 11.68 -1.19 -16.85
CA PRO A 27 11.41 -1.46 -18.26
C PRO A 27 11.86 -0.33 -19.17
N SER A 28 12.37 -0.68 -20.35
CA SER A 28 12.79 0.32 -21.36
C SER A 28 11.61 1.07 -21.98
N LEU A 29 10.46 0.41 -22.10
CA LEU A 29 9.25 1.02 -22.64
C LEU A 29 8.32 1.46 -21.51
N LYS A 30 8.06 2.74 -21.44
CA LYS A 30 7.22 3.39 -20.42
C LYS A 30 5.82 2.79 -20.32
N LYS A 31 5.24 2.37 -21.44
CA LYS A 31 3.92 1.74 -21.51
C LYS A 31 3.84 0.38 -20.80
N ASP A 32 4.96 -0.33 -20.66
CA ASP A 32 5.04 -1.65 -20.04
C ASP A 32 5.33 -1.56 -18.52
N PHE A 33 5.62 -0.35 -18.02
CA PHE A 33 5.84 -0.09 -16.61
C PHE A 33 4.63 0.60 -15.98
N HIS A 34 3.76 -0.18 -15.35
CA HIS A 34 2.50 0.28 -14.79
C HIS A 34 2.68 0.72 -13.33
N LEU A 35 2.49 2.00 -13.06
CA LEU A 35 2.76 2.61 -11.78
C LEU A 35 1.49 2.72 -10.92
N PHE A 36 1.60 2.38 -9.63
CA PHE A 36 0.53 2.55 -8.65
C PHE A 36 1.06 3.25 -7.39
N LEU A 37 0.40 4.35 -7.01
CA LEU A 37 0.66 5.03 -5.76
C LEU A 37 -0.13 4.36 -4.63
N LEU A 38 0.56 3.89 -3.59
CA LEU A 38 -0.05 3.28 -2.41
C LEU A 38 -0.14 4.32 -1.29
N MET A 39 -1.33 4.82 -1.02
CA MET A 39 -1.60 5.87 -0.03
C MET A 39 -2.52 5.40 1.09
N GLY A 40 -2.49 6.09 2.20
CA GLY A 40 -3.34 5.82 3.35
C GLY A 40 -2.58 5.59 4.64
N GLN A 41 -3.12 4.74 5.53
CA GLN A 41 -2.53 4.50 6.83
C GLN A 41 -2.09 3.03 7.04
N SER A 42 -2.14 2.52 8.28
CA SER A 42 -1.52 1.25 8.66
C SER A 42 -2.05 0.03 7.89
N ASN A 43 -3.32 -0.01 7.52
CA ASN A 43 -3.86 -1.15 6.75
C ASN A 43 -3.37 -1.16 5.28
N MET A 44 -2.87 -0.04 4.76
CA MET A 44 -2.12 0.00 3.50
C MET A 44 -0.63 -0.27 3.73
N SER A 45 -0.01 0.40 4.70
CA SER A 45 1.43 0.24 4.94
C SER A 45 1.82 -1.10 5.57
N GLY A 46 0.85 -1.80 6.13
CA GLY A 46 1.00 -3.08 6.81
C GLY A 46 0.66 -3.03 8.29
N GLY A 47 -0.21 -3.94 8.72
CA GLY A 47 -0.68 -4.09 10.10
C GLY A 47 -0.02 -5.24 10.85
N VAL A 48 0.51 -6.24 10.17
CA VAL A 48 1.05 -7.48 10.72
C VAL A 48 2.56 -7.60 10.45
N GLY A 49 3.26 -8.34 11.32
CA GLY A 49 4.71 -8.54 11.21
C GLY A 49 5.09 -9.41 9.99
N LEU A 50 6.34 -9.28 9.56
CA LEU A 50 6.91 -10.11 8.51
C LEU A 50 7.21 -11.52 9.03
N ARG A 51 7.19 -12.50 8.12
CA ARG A 51 7.65 -13.87 8.30
C ARG A 51 8.88 -14.13 7.43
N ALA A 52 9.55 -15.24 7.67
CA ALA A 52 10.61 -15.72 6.78
C ALA A 52 10.06 -15.85 5.35
N GLY A 53 10.85 -15.39 4.38
CA GLY A 53 10.48 -15.36 2.95
C GLY A 53 9.71 -14.14 2.47
N ASP A 54 9.15 -13.30 3.35
CA ASP A 54 8.41 -12.10 2.93
C ASP A 54 9.29 -11.04 2.24
N ASN A 55 10.59 -11.10 2.47
CA ASN A 55 11.58 -10.21 1.85
C ASN A 55 12.13 -10.74 0.52
N GLN A 56 11.60 -11.85 0.01
CA GLN A 56 12.01 -12.34 -1.29
C GLN A 56 11.40 -11.49 -2.41
N PRO A 57 12.19 -11.19 -3.45
CA PRO A 57 11.70 -10.47 -4.62
C PRO A 57 10.56 -11.21 -5.33
N VAL A 58 9.54 -10.45 -5.72
CA VAL A 58 8.44 -10.97 -6.54
C VAL A 58 8.69 -10.58 -8.00
N PRO A 59 8.69 -11.55 -8.94
CA PRO A 59 8.94 -11.27 -10.35
C PRO A 59 8.00 -10.21 -10.94
N ARG A 60 8.49 -9.38 -11.83
CA ARG A 60 7.76 -8.30 -12.51
C ARG A 60 7.17 -7.22 -11.60
N ILE A 61 7.61 -7.16 -10.35
CA ILE A 61 7.20 -6.11 -9.41
C ILE A 61 8.43 -5.35 -8.92
N LEU A 62 8.36 -4.04 -9.00
CA LEU A 62 9.35 -3.12 -8.43
C LEU A 62 8.67 -2.25 -7.37
N LYS A 63 9.45 -1.82 -6.39
CA LYS A 63 9.04 -0.81 -5.41
C LYS A 63 9.96 0.39 -5.50
N MET A 64 9.39 1.58 -5.39
CA MET A 64 10.18 2.80 -5.26
C MET A 64 10.67 2.94 -3.82
N LEU A 65 11.96 3.19 -3.65
CA LEU A 65 12.53 3.49 -2.35
C LEU A 65 12.24 4.94 -1.97
N TYR A 66 11.88 5.14 -0.71
CA TYR A 66 11.66 6.49 -0.21
C TYR A 66 12.97 7.29 -0.21
N ALA A 67 12.94 8.45 -0.82
CA ALA A 67 14.03 9.39 -0.84
C ALA A 67 13.62 10.70 -0.12
N LYS A 68 14.51 11.25 0.69
CA LYS A 68 14.32 12.56 1.30
C LYS A 68 14.37 13.66 0.24
N GLU A 69 13.87 14.83 0.58
CA GLU A 69 13.97 16.02 -0.28
C GLU A 69 15.42 16.25 -0.72
N GLY A 70 15.60 16.63 -1.98
CA GLY A 70 16.92 16.80 -2.60
C GLY A 70 17.63 15.49 -2.99
N LYS A 71 16.99 14.33 -2.82
CA LYS A 71 17.47 13.03 -3.30
C LYS A 71 16.49 12.42 -4.29
N GLU A 72 17.03 11.84 -5.36
CA GLU A 72 16.23 11.11 -6.33
C GLU A 72 15.83 9.73 -5.79
N PRO A 73 14.54 9.34 -5.93
CA PRO A 73 14.10 8.02 -5.55
C PRO A 73 14.60 6.97 -6.55
N ASN A 74 14.97 5.81 -6.03
CA ASN A 74 15.42 4.66 -6.81
C ASN A 74 14.41 3.53 -6.78
N TRP A 75 14.53 2.60 -7.73
CA TRP A 75 13.75 1.38 -7.79
C TRP A 75 14.51 0.19 -7.22
N ALA A 76 13.83 -0.63 -6.43
CA ALA A 76 14.30 -1.92 -5.95
C ALA A 76 13.31 -3.01 -6.36
N HIS A 77 13.72 -4.27 -6.25
CA HIS A 77 12.82 -5.40 -6.45
C HIS A 77 11.66 -5.38 -5.44
N GLY A 78 10.46 -5.71 -5.91
CA GLY A 78 9.25 -5.73 -5.09
C GLY A 78 9.29 -6.83 -4.05
N ALA A 79 9.52 -6.45 -2.81
CA ALA A 79 9.54 -7.32 -1.63
C ALA A 79 9.06 -6.55 -0.41
N HIS A 80 8.55 -7.25 0.62
CA HIS A 80 8.27 -6.59 1.89
C HIS A 80 9.56 -6.27 2.67
N PRO A 81 9.56 -5.21 3.49
CA PRO A 81 8.50 -4.22 3.61
C PRO A 81 8.44 -3.32 2.38
N LEU A 82 7.22 -2.98 1.94
CA LEU A 82 7.07 -2.02 0.85
C LEU A 82 7.31 -0.58 1.32
N HIS A 83 6.63 -0.20 2.39
CA HIS A 83 6.62 1.17 2.88
C HIS A 83 7.84 1.52 3.73
N PRO A 84 8.27 2.79 3.75
CA PRO A 84 9.41 3.22 4.55
C PRO A 84 9.19 2.90 6.03
N ARG A 85 10.27 2.43 6.65
CA ARG A 85 10.26 2.04 8.06
C ARG A 85 10.46 3.28 8.93
N ARG A 86 9.58 3.49 9.89
CA ARG A 86 9.83 4.46 10.96
C ARG A 86 10.94 3.95 11.88
N PRO A 87 11.79 4.83 12.42
CA PRO A 87 12.72 4.44 13.47
C PRO A 87 11.97 3.69 14.60
N ASN A 88 12.58 2.64 15.14
CA ASN A 88 12.05 1.82 16.24
C ASN A 88 10.70 1.11 15.97
N ARG A 89 10.28 0.98 14.69
CA ARG A 89 9.10 0.19 14.31
C ARG A 89 9.51 -1.04 13.52
N LYS A 90 8.87 -2.17 13.84
CA LYS A 90 9.07 -3.43 13.10
C LYS A 90 8.56 -3.27 11.66
N ALA A 91 9.23 -3.91 10.73
CA ALA A 91 8.78 -4.05 9.35
C ALA A 91 7.41 -4.77 9.29
N ARG A 92 6.57 -4.39 8.34
CA ARG A 92 5.18 -4.81 8.28
C ARG A 92 4.81 -5.37 6.92
N PHE A 93 3.83 -6.28 6.93
CA PHE A 93 3.20 -6.89 5.77
C PHE A 93 1.88 -6.17 5.47
N GLY A 94 1.67 -5.79 4.21
CA GLY A 94 0.46 -5.09 3.74
C GLY A 94 -0.03 -5.63 2.39
N PRO A 95 -1.11 -5.07 1.83
CA PRO A 95 -1.78 -5.60 0.64
C PRO A 95 -1.09 -5.30 -0.70
N GLY A 96 -0.10 -4.41 -0.73
CA GLY A 96 0.42 -3.87 -1.99
C GLY A 96 1.06 -4.91 -2.93
N LEU A 97 1.84 -5.88 -2.40
CA LEU A 97 2.43 -6.93 -3.25
C LEU A 97 1.37 -7.85 -3.83
N SER A 98 0.43 -8.33 -3.01
CA SER A 98 -0.64 -9.21 -3.52
C SER A 98 -1.57 -8.52 -4.52
N PHE A 99 -1.73 -7.18 -4.41
CA PHE A 99 -2.35 -6.39 -5.48
C PHE A 99 -1.54 -6.48 -6.77
N ALA A 100 -0.23 -6.20 -6.71
CA ALA A 100 0.61 -6.17 -7.89
C ALA A 100 0.72 -7.54 -8.56
N GLU A 101 0.84 -8.62 -7.79
CA GLU A 101 0.83 -10.01 -8.30
C GLU A 101 -0.47 -10.32 -9.04
N ALA A 102 -1.63 -10.00 -8.42
CA ALA A 102 -2.93 -10.21 -9.06
C ALA A 102 -3.12 -9.33 -10.30
N TYR A 103 -2.60 -8.10 -10.28
CA TYR A 103 -2.70 -7.17 -11.42
C TYR A 103 -1.90 -7.63 -12.65
N VAL A 104 -0.71 -8.23 -12.47
CA VAL A 104 0.13 -8.64 -13.60
C VAL A 104 -0.19 -10.06 -14.09
N SER A 105 -1.01 -10.83 -13.38
CA SER A 105 -1.25 -12.25 -13.68
C SER A 105 -1.74 -12.50 -15.10
N ASP A 106 -2.58 -11.62 -15.62
CA ASP A 106 -3.19 -11.65 -16.94
C ASP A 106 -2.60 -10.63 -17.93
N LYS A 107 -1.48 -9.99 -17.59
CA LYS A 107 -0.83 -8.95 -18.41
C LYS A 107 0.61 -9.35 -18.80
N PRO A 108 0.76 -10.17 -19.84
CA PRO A 108 2.09 -10.54 -20.34
C PRO A 108 2.92 -9.30 -20.68
N GLY A 109 4.18 -9.26 -20.24
CA GLY A 109 5.11 -8.17 -20.50
C GLY A 109 4.97 -6.95 -19.58
N ALA A 110 3.87 -6.80 -18.85
CA ALA A 110 3.73 -5.71 -17.88
C ALA A 110 4.60 -5.93 -16.65
N VAL A 111 5.20 -4.85 -16.17
CA VAL A 111 5.89 -4.74 -14.87
C VAL A 111 5.15 -3.73 -14.02
N VAL A 112 4.94 -4.02 -12.75
CA VAL A 112 4.33 -3.08 -11.81
C VAL A 112 5.39 -2.34 -11.01
N GLY A 113 5.29 -1.01 -10.97
CA GLY A 113 6.02 -0.14 -10.07
C GLY A 113 5.12 0.36 -8.94
N LEU A 114 5.38 -0.09 -7.73
CA LEU A 114 4.68 0.38 -6.55
C LEU A 114 5.39 1.60 -5.96
N ILE A 115 4.63 2.65 -5.64
CA ILE A 115 5.11 3.88 -5.01
C ILE A 115 4.52 3.92 -3.59
N PRO A 116 5.24 3.38 -2.57
CA PRO A 116 4.67 3.16 -1.24
C PRO A 116 4.79 4.39 -0.36
N MET A 117 3.69 5.13 -0.23
CA MET A 117 3.60 6.40 0.51
C MET A 117 2.57 6.39 1.65
N ALA A 118 2.12 5.22 2.10
CA ALA A 118 1.20 5.12 3.24
C ALA A 118 1.92 5.22 4.59
N TRP A 119 1.31 5.95 5.54
CA TRP A 119 1.88 6.22 6.86
C TRP A 119 0.90 5.88 7.98
N GLY A 120 1.20 4.87 8.78
CA GLY A 120 0.32 4.38 9.85
C GLY A 120 -0.10 5.46 10.84
N GLY A 121 -1.38 5.42 11.28
CA GLY A 121 -1.95 6.31 12.28
C GLY A 121 -2.13 7.76 11.82
N ARG A 122 -2.18 8.03 10.51
CA ARG A 122 -2.39 9.39 9.98
C ARG A 122 -3.84 9.63 9.62
N SER A 123 -4.35 10.80 10.00
CA SER A 123 -5.65 11.30 9.53
C SER A 123 -5.55 11.79 8.09
N ILE A 124 -6.71 11.97 7.44
CA ILE A 124 -6.76 12.47 6.07
C ILE A 124 -6.12 13.86 5.91
N VAL A 125 -6.20 14.71 6.92
CA VAL A 125 -5.53 16.03 6.93
C VAL A 125 -4.01 15.88 6.88
N GLN A 126 -3.46 14.91 7.62
CA GLN A 126 -2.03 14.65 7.65
C GLN A 126 -1.49 13.96 6.38
N LEU A 127 -2.40 13.51 5.52
CA LEU A 127 -2.10 12.88 4.23
C LEU A 127 -2.48 13.78 3.03
N GLY A 128 -3.19 14.88 3.29
CA GLY A 128 -3.69 15.82 2.27
C GLY A 128 -2.70 16.91 1.91
N LYS A 129 -3.07 17.69 0.89
CA LYS A 129 -2.29 18.83 0.37
C LYS A 129 -1.95 19.81 1.48
N GLY A 130 -0.69 20.25 1.49
CA GLY A 130 -0.09 21.06 2.56
C GLY A 130 0.68 20.23 3.59
N SER A 131 0.58 18.91 3.59
CA SER A 131 1.41 18.04 4.45
C SER A 131 2.68 17.60 3.72
N GLN A 132 3.75 17.30 4.49
CA GLN A 132 4.99 16.74 3.95
C GLN A 132 4.75 15.40 3.25
N ILE A 133 3.86 14.54 3.80
CA ILE A 133 3.55 13.24 3.20
C ILE A 133 2.92 13.41 1.81
N TYR A 134 2.03 14.37 1.65
CA TYR A 134 1.44 14.69 0.36
C TYR A 134 2.51 15.18 -0.62
N SER A 135 3.32 16.15 -0.22
CA SER A 135 4.39 16.71 -1.06
C SER A 135 5.38 15.64 -1.51
N ASP A 136 5.79 14.75 -0.59
CA ASP A 136 6.64 13.62 -0.91
C ASP A 136 5.96 12.63 -1.87
N SER A 137 4.64 12.38 -1.69
CA SER A 137 3.88 11.49 -2.57
C SER A 137 3.82 12.03 -4.00
N ILE A 138 3.60 13.33 -4.17
CA ILE A 138 3.62 13.99 -5.47
C ILE A 138 5.02 13.94 -6.09
N ARG A 139 6.07 14.25 -5.32
CA ARG A 139 7.46 14.24 -5.80
C ARG A 139 7.87 12.85 -6.28
N HIS A 140 7.64 11.80 -5.48
CA HIS A 140 7.96 10.42 -5.85
C HIS A 140 7.15 9.97 -7.07
N THR A 141 5.86 10.30 -7.14
CA THR A 141 5.04 9.93 -8.28
C THR A 141 5.48 10.67 -9.55
N LYS A 142 5.84 11.96 -9.46
CA LYS A 142 6.39 12.71 -10.60
C LYS A 142 7.71 12.13 -11.10
N ALA A 143 8.60 11.69 -10.23
CA ALA A 143 9.82 10.98 -10.63
C ALA A 143 9.48 9.63 -11.31
N ALA A 144 8.52 8.87 -10.76
CA ALA A 144 8.10 7.59 -11.34
C ALA A 144 7.52 7.74 -12.76
N ILE A 145 6.66 8.73 -13.01
CA ILE A 145 6.04 8.94 -14.32
C ILE A 145 7.04 9.35 -15.42
N GLN A 146 8.28 9.67 -15.08
CA GLN A 146 9.32 9.85 -16.09
C GLN A 146 9.68 8.53 -16.78
N VAL A 147 9.57 7.41 -16.06
CA VAL A 147 9.97 6.09 -16.56
C VAL A 147 8.83 5.08 -16.70
N GLY A 148 7.61 5.41 -16.24
CA GLY A 148 6.44 4.52 -16.29
C GLY A 148 5.14 5.26 -16.52
N THR A 149 4.04 4.52 -16.65
CA THR A 149 2.68 5.04 -16.84
C THR A 149 1.89 4.90 -15.54
N LEU A 150 1.48 6.03 -14.94
CA LEU A 150 0.64 6.02 -13.75
C LEU A 150 -0.75 5.47 -14.07
N LYS A 151 -1.12 4.37 -13.42
CA LYS A 151 -2.38 3.65 -13.63
C LYS A 151 -3.41 3.94 -12.55
N GLY A 152 -2.99 4.29 -11.32
CA GLY A 152 -3.96 4.59 -10.27
C GLY A 152 -3.34 4.84 -8.89
N VAL A 153 -4.23 5.21 -7.98
CA VAL A 153 -3.96 5.35 -6.55
C VAL A 153 -4.76 4.31 -5.80
N LEU A 154 -4.12 3.58 -4.90
CA LEU A 154 -4.79 2.71 -3.93
C LEU A 154 -4.79 3.39 -2.58
N TRP A 155 -5.97 3.59 -2.02
CA TRP A 155 -6.19 4.28 -0.77
C TRP A 155 -6.77 3.36 0.29
N HIS A 156 -6.16 3.33 1.48
CA HIS A 156 -6.74 2.64 2.64
C HIS A 156 -6.54 3.48 3.89
N GLN A 157 -7.59 4.23 4.29
CA GLN A 157 -7.51 5.14 5.42
C GLN A 157 -8.93 5.53 5.87
N GLY A 158 -9.06 5.98 7.11
CA GLY A 158 -10.29 6.48 7.71
C GLY A 158 -10.34 6.25 9.22
N GLU A 159 -9.61 5.24 9.71
CA GLU A 159 -9.65 4.84 11.12
C GLU A 159 -9.20 5.98 12.06
N SER A 160 -8.21 6.77 11.65
CA SER A 160 -7.73 7.91 12.44
C SER A 160 -8.71 9.09 12.47
N ASP A 161 -9.64 9.13 11.52
CA ASP A 161 -10.66 10.19 11.43
C ASP A 161 -11.95 9.83 12.16
N THR A 162 -12.07 8.59 12.69
CA THR A 162 -13.19 8.18 13.55
C THR A 162 -13.02 8.59 15.02
N VAL A 163 -11.88 9.18 15.40
CA VAL A 163 -11.58 9.50 16.81
C VAL A 163 -12.38 10.69 17.32
N GLU A 164 -12.72 11.63 16.46
CA GLU A 164 -13.42 12.87 16.77
C GLU A 164 -14.57 13.13 15.79
N GLN A 165 -15.67 13.67 16.29
CA GLN A 165 -16.87 13.96 15.47
C GLN A 165 -16.52 14.93 14.33
N ALA A 166 -15.85 16.03 14.63
CA ALA A 166 -15.48 17.03 13.63
C ALA A 166 -14.59 16.49 12.50
N ARG A 167 -13.72 15.51 12.79
CA ARG A 167 -12.91 14.85 11.76
C ARG A 167 -13.77 13.98 10.87
N THR A 168 -14.68 13.19 11.49
CA THR A 168 -15.61 12.33 10.78
C THR A 168 -16.55 13.12 9.88
N ASP A 169 -17.09 14.23 10.37
CA ASP A 169 -18.03 15.08 9.62
C ASP A 169 -17.37 15.72 8.39
N ALA A 170 -16.11 16.09 8.50
CA ALA A 170 -15.35 16.70 7.42
C ALA A 170 -14.73 15.68 6.44
N TYR A 171 -14.79 14.36 6.73
CA TYR A 171 -14.02 13.33 6.01
C TYR A 171 -14.40 13.25 4.53
N GLU A 172 -15.69 13.22 4.19
CA GLU A 172 -16.16 13.11 2.82
C GLU A 172 -15.64 14.26 1.95
N LYS A 173 -15.85 15.50 2.39
CA LYS A 173 -15.37 16.70 1.68
C LYS A 173 -13.85 16.68 1.51
N ARG A 174 -13.11 16.24 2.54
CA ARG A 174 -11.65 16.13 2.49
C ARG A 174 -11.18 15.04 1.53
N LEU A 175 -11.89 13.90 1.47
CA LEU A 175 -11.56 12.81 0.55
C LEU A 175 -11.78 13.24 -0.92
N HIS A 176 -12.89 13.89 -1.22
CA HIS A 176 -13.15 14.43 -2.56
C HIS A 176 -12.06 15.43 -2.95
N ARG A 177 -11.73 16.37 -2.07
CA ARG A 177 -10.68 17.36 -2.31
C ARG A 177 -9.31 16.70 -2.50
N LEU A 178 -8.97 15.68 -1.72
CA LEU A 178 -7.72 14.95 -1.85
C LEU A 178 -7.60 14.30 -3.24
N ILE A 179 -8.67 13.69 -3.75
CA ILE A 179 -8.71 13.08 -5.08
C ILE A 179 -8.51 14.14 -6.17
N GLU A 180 -9.19 15.27 -6.07
CA GLU A 180 -9.02 16.41 -6.99
C GLU A 180 -7.59 16.93 -6.98
N ASP A 181 -7.00 17.12 -5.80
CA ASP A 181 -5.64 17.59 -5.63
C ASP A 181 -4.62 16.63 -6.26
N PHE A 182 -4.74 15.32 -6.05
CA PHE A 182 -3.88 14.32 -6.71
C PHE A 182 -4.01 14.38 -8.23
N ARG A 183 -5.24 14.42 -8.75
CA ARG A 183 -5.50 14.49 -10.18
C ARG A 183 -4.90 15.74 -10.82
N LYS A 184 -5.08 16.88 -10.15
CA LYS A 184 -4.53 18.18 -10.60
C LYS A 184 -3.00 18.19 -10.56
N ASP A 185 -2.41 17.83 -9.42
CA ASP A 185 -0.97 17.99 -9.20
C ASP A 185 -0.13 16.95 -9.96
N LEU A 186 -0.75 15.82 -10.36
CA LEU A 186 -0.15 14.79 -11.22
C LEU A 186 -0.50 14.94 -12.70
N GLY A 187 -1.32 15.94 -13.07
CA GLY A 187 -1.72 16.18 -14.46
C GLY A 187 -2.56 15.04 -15.07
N SER A 188 -3.35 14.33 -14.25
CA SER A 188 -4.14 13.17 -14.67
C SER A 188 -5.59 13.30 -14.19
N PRO A 189 -6.46 14.02 -14.90
CA PRO A 189 -7.82 14.35 -14.44
C PRO A 189 -8.72 13.11 -14.27
N GLN A 190 -8.43 12.04 -14.97
CA GLN A 190 -9.16 10.77 -14.90
C GLN A 190 -8.40 9.69 -14.11
N LEU A 191 -7.40 10.07 -13.30
CA LEU A 191 -6.60 9.12 -12.53
C LEU A 191 -7.51 8.20 -11.68
N PRO A 192 -7.48 6.88 -11.91
CA PRO A 192 -8.18 5.92 -11.08
C PRO A 192 -7.80 6.03 -9.62
N PHE A 193 -8.81 6.11 -8.73
CA PHE A 193 -8.61 6.20 -7.30
C PHE A 193 -9.48 5.15 -6.59
N ILE A 194 -8.86 4.11 -6.05
CA ILE A 194 -9.55 2.98 -5.47
C ILE A 194 -9.42 3.01 -3.96
N VAL A 195 -10.55 3.09 -3.26
CA VAL A 195 -10.60 3.12 -1.81
C VAL A 195 -10.94 1.74 -1.24
N GLY A 196 -10.23 1.31 -0.21
CA GLY A 196 -10.58 0.13 0.58
C GLY A 196 -11.43 0.50 1.78
N ASN A 197 -12.45 -0.32 2.06
CA ASN A 197 -13.27 -0.16 3.25
C ASN A 197 -12.45 -0.38 4.52
N LEU A 198 -12.81 0.30 5.58
CA LEU A 198 -12.29 -0.02 6.92
C LEU A 198 -12.63 -1.47 7.26
N ALA A 199 -11.78 -2.12 8.05
CA ALA A 199 -11.99 -3.51 8.43
C ALA A 199 -13.42 -3.75 8.94
N GLU A 200 -14.06 -4.83 8.48
CA GLU A 200 -15.44 -5.15 8.88
C GLU A 200 -15.56 -5.26 10.41
N PHE A 201 -14.57 -5.90 11.03
CA PHE A 201 -14.49 -6.07 12.49
C PHE A 201 -14.20 -4.77 13.25
N TYR A 202 -13.76 -3.70 12.59
CA TYR A 202 -13.51 -2.42 13.23
C TYR A 202 -14.83 -1.75 13.61
N GLY A 203 -15.03 -1.54 14.92
CA GLY A 203 -16.27 -1.00 15.48
C GLY A 203 -17.27 -2.07 15.94
N THR A 204 -16.98 -3.38 15.81
CA THR A 204 -17.89 -4.45 16.27
C THR A 204 -17.47 -5.09 17.58
N GLY A 205 -16.21 -4.92 18.01
CA GLY A 205 -15.65 -5.54 19.20
C GLY A 205 -15.96 -4.76 20.48
N GLN A 206 -15.72 -5.42 21.63
CA GLN A 206 -15.93 -4.84 22.97
C GLN A 206 -15.11 -3.56 23.22
N ASP A 207 -14.05 -3.35 22.47
CA ASP A 207 -13.10 -2.25 22.63
C ASP A 207 -13.55 -0.92 22.00
N HIS A 208 -14.65 -0.93 21.24
CA HIS A 208 -15.27 0.26 20.66
C HIS A 208 -16.72 0.39 21.13
N LYS A 209 -16.96 0.12 22.43
CA LYS A 209 -18.30 0.14 23.04
C LYS A 209 -18.94 1.53 23.15
N ALA A 210 -18.16 2.61 22.96
CA ALA A 210 -18.74 3.94 22.94
C ALA A 210 -19.65 4.07 21.69
N PRO A 211 -20.98 4.20 21.85
CA PRO A 211 -21.92 4.25 20.72
C PRO A 211 -21.55 5.30 19.68
N ASP A 212 -21.09 6.46 20.14
CA ASP A 212 -20.63 7.55 19.26
C ASP A 212 -19.45 7.15 18.38
N ARG A 213 -18.52 6.32 18.89
CA ARG A 213 -17.38 5.84 18.11
C ARG A 213 -17.84 4.87 17.02
N VAL A 214 -18.77 3.98 17.34
CA VAL A 214 -19.36 3.04 16.38
C VAL A 214 -20.09 3.81 15.28
N ALA A 215 -20.88 4.81 15.64
CA ALA A 215 -21.57 5.66 14.67
C ALA A 215 -20.60 6.37 13.71
N ARG A 216 -19.49 6.91 14.22
CA ARG A 216 -18.45 7.54 13.39
C ARG A 216 -17.78 6.55 12.45
N ILE A 217 -17.47 5.34 12.92
CA ILE A 217 -16.89 4.27 12.09
C ILE A 217 -17.88 3.90 10.96
N THR A 218 -19.14 3.70 11.29
CA THR A 218 -20.21 3.39 10.33
C THR A 218 -20.33 4.49 9.28
N LYS A 219 -20.30 5.76 9.71
CA LYS A 219 -20.36 6.92 8.81
C LYS A 219 -19.21 6.91 7.81
N ILE A 220 -17.97 6.72 8.26
CA ILE A 220 -16.81 6.66 7.34
C ILE A 220 -16.90 5.45 6.40
N LYS A 221 -17.31 4.27 6.88
CA LYS A 221 -17.56 3.10 6.02
C LYS A 221 -18.59 3.42 4.92
N GLY A 222 -19.66 4.12 5.27
CA GLY A 222 -20.69 4.58 4.33
C GLY A 222 -20.16 5.55 3.29
N ILE A 223 -19.36 6.54 3.70
CA ILE A 223 -18.71 7.51 2.80
C ILE A 223 -17.79 6.81 1.79
N LEU A 224 -16.96 5.87 2.27
CA LEU A 224 -16.07 5.11 1.37
C LEU A 224 -16.87 4.27 0.36
N ARG A 225 -17.95 3.64 0.80
CA ARG A 225 -18.81 2.79 -0.06
C ARG A 225 -19.51 3.60 -1.14
N SER A 226 -20.06 4.78 -0.80
CA SER A 226 -20.77 5.65 -1.74
C SER A 226 -19.87 6.50 -2.64
N LEU A 227 -18.55 6.45 -2.46
CA LEU A 227 -17.61 7.28 -3.23
C LEU A 227 -17.75 7.11 -4.75
N PRO A 228 -17.88 5.87 -5.31
CA PRO A 228 -18.00 5.69 -6.77
C PRO A 228 -19.26 6.31 -7.39
N GLU A 229 -20.31 6.50 -6.59
CA GLU A 229 -21.56 7.15 -7.04
C GLU A 229 -21.41 8.70 -7.13
N LYS A 230 -20.42 9.27 -6.42
CA LYS A 230 -20.24 10.71 -6.25
C LYS A 230 -19.04 11.27 -7.00
N VAL A 231 -18.02 10.47 -7.21
CA VAL A 231 -16.76 10.89 -7.81
C VAL A 231 -16.39 9.94 -8.94
N PRO A 232 -16.35 10.42 -10.20
CA PRO A 232 -16.01 9.58 -11.35
C PRO A 232 -14.57 9.04 -11.24
N TYR A 233 -14.30 7.93 -11.93
CA TYR A 233 -13.01 7.24 -11.93
C TYR A 233 -12.56 6.83 -10.52
N THR A 234 -13.50 6.43 -9.67
CA THR A 234 -13.21 5.85 -8.36
C THR A 234 -13.79 4.44 -8.25
N GLY A 235 -13.18 3.63 -7.39
CA GLY A 235 -13.64 2.28 -7.08
C GLY A 235 -13.63 2.03 -5.58
N PHE A 236 -14.46 1.08 -5.15
CA PHE A 236 -14.60 0.71 -3.74
C PHE A 236 -14.30 -0.78 -3.55
N VAL A 237 -13.48 -1.10 -2.56
CA VAL A 237 -13.08 -2.47 -2.21
C VAL A 237 -13.67 -2.85 -0.85
N GLU A 238 -14.50 -3.87 -0.85
CA GLU A 238 -15.14 -4.38 0.38
C GLU A 238 -14.16 -5.18 1.25
N SER A 239 -14.32 -5.05 2.57
CA SER A 239 -13.50 -5.75 3.58
C SER A 239 -14.21 -6.95 4.23
N THR A 240 -15.39 -7.34 3.74
CA THR A 240 -16.18 -8.47 4.25
C THR A 240 -15.37 -9.76 4.28
N GLY A 241 -15.45 -10.49 5.39
CA GLY A 241 -14.71 -11.73 5.62
C GLY A 241 -13.21 -11.53 5.94
N CYS A 242 -12.77 -10.28 6.13
CA CYS A 242 -11.45 -10.00 6.68
C CYS A 242 -11.44 -10.18 8.20
N SER A 243 -10.32 -10.70 8.73
CA SER A 243 -10.10 -10.98 10.15
C SER A 243 -9.02 -10.07 10.74
N PRO A 244 -9.04 -9.81 12.06
CA PRO A 244 -8.01 -9.06 12.74
C PRO A 244 -6.72 -9.87 12.91
N ALA A 245 -5.58 -9.20 12.90
CA ALA A 245 -4.34 -9.77 13.39
C ALA A 245 -4.46 -10.06 14.90
N ALA A 246 -3.72 -11.07 15.38
CA ALA A 246 -3.77 -11.45 16.79
C ALA A 246 -3.57 -10.25 17.72
N GLY A 247 -4.51 -10.04 18.63
CA GLY A 247 -4.52 -8.92 19.57
C GLY A 247 -4.77 -7.54 18.94
N ALA A 248 -5.05 -7.46 17.64
CA ALA A 248 -5.33 -6.19 16.97
C ALA A 248 -6.83 -5.91 16.89
N LYS A 249 -7.18 -4.63 17.10
CA LYS A 249 -8.57 -4.14 17.04
C LYS A 249 -8.91 -3.47 15.70
N VAL A 250 -7.88 -3.19 14.90
CA VAL A 250 -7.96 -2.34 13.70
C VAL A 250 -7.25 -2.98 12.52
N HIS A 251 -6.17 -3.72 12.77
CA HIS A 251 -5.29 -4.19 11.72
C HIS A 251 -5.73 -5.55 11.18
N PHE A 252 -5.73 -5.66 9.87
CA PHE A 252 -5.91 -6.92 9.16
C PHE A 252 -4.85 -7.94 9.54
N ASP A 253 -5.25 -9.20 9.61
CA ASP A 253 -4.32 -10.32 9.61
C ASP A 253 -3.66 -10.50 8.23
N ARG A 254 -2.72 -11.44 8.14
CA ARG A 254 -1.99 -11.70 6.90
C ARG A 254 -2.90 -12.17 5.76
N LYS A 255 -3.82 -13.09 6.05
CA LYS A 255 -4.77 -13.62 5.07
C LYS A 255 -5.65 -12.51 4.50
N SER A 256 -6.11 -11.62 5.36
CA SER A 256 -6.91 -10.45 4.98
C SER A 256 -6.10 -9.43 4.17
N CYS A 257 -4.82 -9.19 4.49
CA CYS A 257 -3.95 -8.36 3.65
C CYS A 257 -3.83 -8.91 2.23
N LEU A 258 -3.62 -10.23 2.08
CA LEU A 258 -3.58 -10.90 0.78
C LEU A 258 -4.92 -10.79 0.03
N LEU A 259 -6.03 -11.02 0.73
CA LEU A 259 -7.38 -10.90 0.17
C LEU A 259 -7.68 -9.48 -0.31
N MET A 260 -7.36 -8.47 0.51
CA MET A 260 -7.56 -7.07 0.15
C MET A 260 -6.75 -6.68 -1.09
N GLY A 261 -5.49 -7.11 -1.20
CA GLY A 261 -4.69 -6.86 -2.40
C GLY A 261 -5.34 -7.43 -3.66
N LYS A 262 -5.76 -8.69 -3.63
CA LYS A 262 -6.48 -9.31 -4.76
C LYS A 262 -7.79 -8.59 -5.11
N ARG A 263 -8.53 -8.13 -4.10
CA ARG A 263 -9.77 -7.37 -4.31
C ARG A 263 -9.52 -6.01 -4.95
N TYR A 264 -8.45 -5.31 -4.54
CA TYR A 264 -8.04 -4.07 -5.21
C TYR A 264 -7.75 -4.30 -6.69
N ALA A 265 -7.03 -5.38 -7.03
CA ALA A 265 -6.72 -5.72 -8.42
C ALA A 265 -7.99 -6.03 -9.23
N ARG A 266 -8.93 -6.78 -8.64
CA ARG A 266 -10.21 -7.09 -9.27
C ARG A 266 -11.03 -5.84 -9.54
N VAL A 267 -11.24 -4.99 -8.53
CA VAL A 267 -12.00 -3.72 -8.68
C VAL A 267 -11.34 -2.85 -9.76
N TYR A 268 -10.00 -2.79 -9.79
CA TYR A 268 -9.30 -2.07 -10.85
C TYR A 268 -9.59 -2.65 -12.23
N ALA A 269 -9.52 -3.97 -12.39
CA ALA A 269 -9.79 -4.65 -13.65
C ALA A 269 -11.24 -4.42 -14.11
N ASP A 270 -12.20 -4.58 -13.21
CA ASP A 270 -13.63 -4.44 -13.51
C ASP A 270 -14.00 -3.01 -13.97
N LEU A 271 -13.29 -1.99 -13.50
CA LEU A 271 -13.64 -0.59 -13.77
C LEU A 271 -12.74 0.12 -14.80
N PHE A 272 -11.47 -0.30 -14.93
CA PHE A 272 -10.44 0.46 -15.65
C PHE A 272 -9.57 -0.37 -16.60
N ALA A 273 -9.71 -1.69 -16.64
CA ALA A 273 -9.09 -2.47 -17.71
C ALA A 273 -9.85 -2.17 -19.01
N SER A 274 -9.14 -1.67 -20.01
CA SER A 274 -9.73 -1.57 -21.36
C SER A 274 -10.07 -2.97 -21.85
N PRO A 275 -11.19 -3.14 -22.56
CA PRO A 275 -11.52 -4.39 -23.20
C PRO A 275 -10.43 -4.83 -24.20
#